data_b7287801973c7bcf6ba75c69852024ad
#
_entry.id   b7287801973c7bcf6ba75c69852024ad
#
_cell.length_a   1.000
_cell.length_b   1.000
_cell.length_c   1.000
_cell.angle_alpha   90.00
_cell.angle_beta   90.00
_cell.angle_gamma   90.00
#
_symmetry.space_group_name_H-M   'P 1'
#
loop_
_entity.id
_entity.type
_entity.pdbx_description
1 polymer ?
#
loop_
_entity_poly.entity_id
_entity_poly.type
_entity_poly.pdbx_seq_one_letter_code
_entity_poly.pdbx_strand_id
1 'polypeptide(L)'
;MKSIFITFDISHKEAIIEMLTHNNCRGFSFFDHMQGRGSVSGEPHYGTHAWPSMCGAIIAIVEDKAIDSLMKEIKALDEDSPQLGLRAFVWNIEQSY
;
A
#
# COMPACT_ATOMS: atom_id res chain seq x y z
N MET A 1 -13.49 1.64 -13.27
CA MET A 1 -12.98 1.15 -11.97
C MET A 1 -11.58 0.60 -12.08
N LYS A 2 -10.79 0.83 -11.08
CA LYS A 2 -9.40 0.40 -10.99
C LYS A 2 -9.20 -0.43 -9.74
N SER A 3 -8.23 -1.34 -9.78
CA SER A 3 -7.71 -1.99 -8.60
C SER A 3 -6.42 -1.29 -8.21
N ILE A 4 -6.21 -1.04 -6.93
CA ILE A 4 -4.93 -0.58 -6.41
C ILE A 4 -4.41 -1.59 -5.40
N PHE A 5 -3.16 -1.99 -5.56
CA PHE A 5 -2.47 -2.90 -4.66
C PHE A 5 -1.32 -2.13 -4.03
N ILE A 6 -1.34 -2.01 -2.71
CA ILE A 6 -0.35 -1.23 -1.97
C ILE A 6 0.36 -2.16 -0.99
N THR A 7 1.69 -2.21 -1.06
CA THR A 7 2.50 -2.93 -0.08
C THR A 7 3.31 -1.92 0.72
N PHE A 8 3.36 -2.11 2.02
CA PHE A 8 3.93 -1.10 2.91
C PHE A 8 4.48 -1.72 4.20
N ASP A 9 5.41 -1.00 4.83
CA ASP A 9 5.82 -1.32 6.20
C ASP A 9 4.62 -1.18 7.12
N ILE A 10 4.47 -2.07 8.08
CA ILE A 10 3.28 -2.08 8.93
C ILE A 10 3.09 -0.76 9.70
N SER A 11 4.15 -0.02 9.92
CA SER A 11 4.07 1.30 10.56
C SER A 11 3.28 2.32 9.73
N HIS A 12 3.10 2.08 8.43
CA HIS A 12 2.33 2.95 7.53
C HIS A 12 0.84 2.60 7.49
N LYS A 13 0.42 1.54 8.17
CA LYS A 13 -0.97 1.04 8.09
C LYS A 13 -2.02 2.12 8.31
N GLU A 14 -1.88 2.87 9.41
CA GLU A 14 -2.88 3.89 9.75
C GLU A 14 -2.93 5.00 8.70
N ALA A 15 -1.77 5.42 8.21
CA ALA A 15 -1.69 6.45 7.18
C ALA A 15 -2.34 6.00 5.87
N ILE A 16 -2.12 4.75 5.47
CA ILE A 16 -2.70 4.20 4.24
C ILE A 16 -4.23 4.09 4.35
N ILE A 17 -4.73 3.58 5.47
CA ILE A 17 -6.17 3.46 5.69
C ILE A 17 -6.85 4.83 5.71
N GLU A 18 -6.24 5.80 6.38
CA GLU A 18 -6.75 7.16 6.41
C GLU A 18 -6.78 7.77 5.01
N MET A 19 -5.76 7.53 4.23
CA MET A 19 -5.66 7.99 2.84
C MET A 19 -6.79 7.42 1.98
N LEU A 20 -7.08 6.14 2.12
CA LEU A 20 -8.19 5.49 1.41
C LEU A 20 -9.53 6.10 1.83
N THR A 21 -9.74 6.26 3.12
CA THR A 21 -10.98 6.82 3.66
C THR A 21 -11.19 8.26 3.19
N HIS A 22 -10.13 9.05 3.22
CA HIS A 22 -10.13 10.45 2.79
C HIS A 22 -10.50 10.59 1.31
N ASN A 23 -10.14 9.61 0.50
CA ASN A 23 -10.44 9.60 -0.93
C ASN A 23 -11.72 8.83 -1.26
N ASN A 24 -12.56 8.56 -0.28
CA ASN A 24 -13.80 7.81 -0.42
C ASN A 24 -13.62 6.37 -0.90
N CYS A 25 -12.46 5.80 -0.67
CA CYS A 25 -12.14 4.42 -1.01
C CYS A 25 -12.29 3.56 0.23
N ARG A 26 -13.52 3.29 0.63
CA ARG A 26 -13.81 2.65 1.92
C ARG A 26 -13.73 1.12 1.87
N GLY A 27 -13.94 0.54 0.70
CA GLY A 27 -13.88 -0.91 0.54
C GLY A 27 -12.48 -1.36 0.23
N PHE A 28 -11.89 -2.17 1.10
CA PHE A 28 -10.57 -2.72 0.86
C PHE A 28 -10.39 -4.04 1.61
N SER A 29 -9.41 -4.83 1.18
CA SER A 29 -8.96 -6.02 1.90
C SER A 29 -7.55 -5.75 2.41
N PHE A 30 -7.32 -6.03 3.68
CA PHE A 30 -6.03 -5.81 4.33
C PHE A 30 -5.40 -7.15 4.68
N PHE A 31 -4.13 -7.30 4.30
CA PHE A 31 -3.32 -8.47 4.62
C PHE A 31 -2.26 -8.06 5.62
N ASP A 32 -2.33 -8.64 6.80
CA ASP A 32 -1.43 -8.32 7.91
C ASP A 32 -0.29 -9.34 8.00
N HIS A 33 0.78 -8.94 8.67
CA HIS A 33 1.91 -9.83 9.03
C HIS A 33 2.52 -10.55 7.83
N MET A 34 2.68 -9.81 6.72
CA MET A 34 3.34 -10.33 5.53
C MET A 34 4.85 -10.09 5.60
N GLN A 35 5.59 -10.92 4.88
CA GLN A 35 7.03 -10.74 4.70
C GLN A 35 7.28 -10.22 3.30
N GLY A 36 8.30 -9.36 3.15
CA GLY A 36 8.60 -8.84 1.83
C GLY A 36 9.78 -7.89 1.83
N ARG A 37 10.13 -7.49 0.64
CA ARG A 37 11.14 -6.46 0.38
C ARG A 37 10.61 -5.56 -0.72
N GLY A 38 10.51 -4.25 -0.45
CA GLY A 38 9.92 -3.29 -1.37
C GLY A 38 10.81 -2.95 -2.56
N SER A 39 12.11 -3.21 -2.47
CA SER A 39 13.05 -2.96 -3.56
C SER A 39 14.29 -3.83 -3.37
N VAL A 40 15.12 -3.89 -4.41
CA VAL A 40 16.36 -4.69 -4.38
C VAL A 40 17.27 -4.23 -3.24
N SER A 41 17.33 -2.92 -2.99
CA SER A 41 18.18 -2.32 -1.95
C SER A 41 17.44 -1.99 -0.67
N GLY A 42 16.13 -2.29 -0.60
CA GLY A 42 15.33 -1.98 0.57
C GLY A 42 15.54 -2.97 1.72
N GLU A 43 15.14 -2.56 2.91
CA GLU A 43 15.20 -3.42 4.08
C GLU A 43 14.16 -4.55 3.95
N PRO A 44 14.54 -5.81 4.20
CA PRO A 44 13.58 -6.89 4.25
C PRO A 44 12.61 -6.75 5.43
N HIS A 45 11.36 -7.17 5.22
CA HIS A 45 10.32 -7.14 6.25
C HIS A 45 9.87 -8.59 6.50
N TYR A 46 10.70 -9.36 7.20
CA TYR A 46 10.48 -10.78 7.39
C TYR A 46 9.86 -11.15 8.74
N GLY A 47 9.79 -10.18 9.67
CA GLY A 47 9.23 -10.44 10.99
C GLY A 47 10.06 -11.41 11.83
N THR A 48 11.35 -11.56 11.53
CA THR A 48 12.26 -12.43 12.27
C THR A 48 13.06 -11.61 13.27
N HIS A 49 13.85 -12.29 14.11
CA HIS A 49 14.72 -11.63 15.07
C HIS A 49 15.71 -10.68 14.38
N ALA A 50 16.27 -11.10 13.23
CA ALA A 50 17.22 -10.28 12.47
C ALA A 50 16.52 -9.16 11.67
N TRP A 51 15.28 -9.40 11.24
CA TRP A 51 14.50 -8.45 10.44
C TRP A 51 13.12 -8.30 11.07
N PRO A 52 13.01 -7.53 12.17
CA PRO A 52 11.77 -7.51 12.97
C PRO A 52 10.61 -6.77 12.30
N SER A 53 10.88 -5.91 11.33
CA SER A 53 9.82 -5.19 10.64
C SER A 53 8.91 -6.13 9.87
N MET A 54 7.62 -5.84 9.91
CA MET A 54 6.60 -6.59 9.18
C MET A 54 6.04 -5.69 8.09
N CYS A 55 5.50 -6.28 7.04
CA CYS A 55 4.78 -5.51 6.05
C CYS A 55 3.32 -5.94 5.97
N GLY A 56 2.49 -5.04 5.45
CA GLY A 56 1.12 -5.31 5.13
C GLY A 56 0.86 -5.04 3.67
N ALA A 57 -0.31 -5.44 3.20
CA ALA A 57 -0.76 -5.14 1.87
C ALA A 57 -2.25 -4.82 1.90
N ILE A 58 -2.67 -3.95 0.99
CA ILE A 58 -4.07 -3.62 0.80
C ILE A 58 -4.39 -3.76 -0.67
N ILE A 59 -5.54 -4.37 -0.96
CA ILE A 59 -6.15 -4.33 -2.28
C ILE A 59 -7.46 -3.58 -2.13
N ALA A 60 -7.67 -2.56 -2.97
CA ALA A 60 -8.92 -1.80 -2.99
C ALA A 60 -9.38 -1.64 -4.43
N ILE A 61 -10.69 -1.67 -4.62
CA ILE A 61 -11.30 -1.37 -5.92
C ILE A 61 -11.86 0.04 -5.80
N VAL A 62 -11.39 0.93 -6.65
CA VAL A 62 -11.65 2.35 -6.53
C VAL A 62 -12.14 2.92 -7.85
N GLU A 63 -12.78 4.07 -7.79
CA GLU A 63 -13.17 4.80 -8.97
C GLU A 63 -11.95 5.43 -9.65
N ASP A 64 -12.00 5.54 -10.97
CA ASP A 64 -10.88 6.10 -11.75
C ASP A 64 -10.46 7.47 -11.24
N LYS A 65 -11.42 8.30 -10.87
CA LYS A 65 -11.16 9.68 -10.41
C LYS A 65 -10.36 9.76 -9.10
N ALA A 66 -10.31 8.68 -8.32
CA ALA A 66 -9.59 8.66 -7.05
C ALA A 66 -8.10 8.37 -7.21
N ILE A 67 -7.69 7.82 -8.35
CA ILE A 67 -6.34 7.29 -8.54
C ILE A 67 -5.27 8.38 -8.45
N ASP A 68 -5.46 9.51 -9.13
CA ASP A 68 -4.42 10.55 -9.15
C ASP A 68 -4.13 11.09 -7.76
N SER A 69 -5.18 11.33 -6.97
CA SER A 69 -5.03 11.79 -5.60
C SER A 69 -4.35 10.74 -4.71
N LEU A 70 -4.79 9.49 -4.81
CA LEU A 70 -4.19 8.39 -4.05
C LEU A 70 -2.71 8.22 -4.38
N MET A 71 -2.35 8.17 -5.65
CA MET A 71 -0.96 7.97 -6.06
C MET A 71 -0.08 9.14 -5.61
N LYS A 72 -0.61 10.36 -5.63
CA LYS A 72 0.12 11.53 -5.16
C LYS A 72 0.41 11.43 -3.65
N GLU A 73 -0.58 11.03 -2.87
CA GLU A 73 -0.42 10.91 -1.43
C GLU A 73 0.51 9.74 -1.07
N ILE A 74 0.42 8.62 -1.79
CA ILE A 74 1.30 7.47 -1.60
C ILE A 74 2.76 7.87 -1.89
N LYS A 75 2.97 8.60 -2.98
CA LYS A 75 4.30 9.07 -3.34
C LYS A 75 4.88 9.99 -2.27
N ALA A 76 4.07 10.89 -1.73
CA ALA A 76 4.51 11.79 -0.67
C ALA A 76 4.91 11.02 0.59
N LEU A 77 4.15 9.99 0.94
CA LEU A 77 4.46 9.15 2.09
C LEU A 77 5.77 8.36 1.88
N ASP A 78 5.99 7.86 0.67
CA ASP A 78 7.22 7.15 0.31
C ASP A 78 8.43 8.07 0.38
N GLU A 79 8.31 9.29 -0.13
CA GLU A 79 9.41 10.27 -0.13
C GLU A 79 9.82 10.65 1.30
N ASP A 80 8.88 10.59 2.23
CA ASP A 80 9.14 10.88 3.63
C ASP A 80 9.97 9.78 4.32
N SER A 81 9.83 8.54 3.87
CA SER A 81 10.54 7.39 4.44
C SER A 81 10.87 6.36 3.36
N PRO A 82 11.74 6.71 2.40
CA PRO A 82 11.97 5.86 1.23
C PRO A 82 12.57 4.49 1.53
N GLN A 83 13.25 4.34 2.67
CA GLN A 83 13.85 3.08 3.06
C GLN A 83 12.82 2.01 3.45
N LEU A 84 11.58 2.40 3.68
CA LEU A 84 10.53 1.45 4.10
C LEU A 84 9.89 0.68 2.94
N GLY A 85 10.22 1.02 1.69
CA GLY A 85 9.85 0.21 0.54
C GLY A 85 8.38 0.23 0.17
N LEU A 86 7.71 1.36 0.36
CA LEU A 86 6.30 1.52 -0.05
C LEU A 86 6.15 1.41 -1.56
N ARG A 87 5.19 0.59 -2.02
CA ARG A 87 4.92 0.40 -3.45
C ARG A 87 3.43 0.35 -3.69
N ALA A 88 3.01 0.80 -4.85
CA ALA A 88 1.61 0.76 -5.24
C ALA A 88 1.51 0.47 -6.74
N PHE A 89 0.54 -0.34 -7.11
CA PHE A 89 0.30 -0.75 -8.48
C PHE A 89 -1.17 -0.61 -8.80
N VAL A 90 -1.49 -0.12 -9.98
CA VAL A 90 -2.87 0.14 -10.40
C VAL A 90 -3.12 -0.56 -11.73
N TRP A 91 -4.27 -1.20 -11.86
CA TRP A 91 -4.70 -1.78 -13.14
C TRP A 91 -6.22 -1.72 -13.26
N ASN A 92 -6.68 -1.90 -14.50
CA ASN A 92 -8.11 -1.85 -14.80
C ASN A 92 -8.82 -3.12 -14.32
N ILE A 93 -10.05 -2.95 -13.87
CA ILE A 93 -10.94 -4.06 -13.57
C ILE A 93 -11.74 -4.36 -14.84
N GLU A 94 -11.60 -5.56 -15.38
CA GLU A 94 -12.31 -5.96 -16.58
C GLU A 94 -13.75 -6.37 -16.28
N GLN A 95 -13.97 -7.10 -15.19
CA GLN A 95 -15.30 -7.59 -14.79
C GLN A 95 -15.40 -7.62 -13.28
N SER A 96 -16.60 -7.41 -12.78
CA SER A 96 -16.92 -7.55 -11.37
C SER A 96 -18.39 -7.93 -11.22
N TYR A 97 -18.78 -8.37 -10.04
CA TYR A 97 -20.19 -8.61 -9.74
C TYR A 97 -20.54 -8.11 -8.35
#